data_5af08ef224f85b95b3ce760ecbeaaa39
#
_entry.id   5af08ef224f85b95b3ce760ecbeaaa39
#
_cell.length_a   1.000
_cell.length_b   1.000
_cell.length_c   1.000
_cell.angle_alpha   90.00
_cell.angle_beta   90.00
_cell.angle_gamma   90.00
#
_symmetry.space_group_name_H-M   'P 1'
#
loop_
_entity.id
_entity.type
_entity.pdbx_description
1 polymer ?
#
loop_
_entity_poly.entity_id
_entity_poly.type
_entity_poly.pdbx_seq_one_letter_code
_entity_poly.pdbx_strand_id
1 'polypeptide(L)'
;MTNEVGLITLAQGRQVAEDAVMRDKIHYKNSELEQALEDDFLEAEHCWIFFRNRNIVVLPENWFTKSYGAFAVSKKGAFSQITAFEEDRAQLLAYLQTMSEYFGRRGE
;
A
#
# COMPACT_ATOMS: atom_id res chain seq x y z
N MET A 1 16.32 -23.53 -3.42
CA MET A 1 16.02 -22.79 -4.07
C MET A 1 14.67 -22.55 -4.27
N THR A 2 14.04 -23.05 -4.28
CA THR A 2 12.72 -22.98 -4.52
C THR A 2 11.87 -22.28 -3.57
N ASN A 3 12.37 -21.82 -2.46
CA ASN A 3 11.59 -21.04 -1.52
C ASN A 3 11.07 -19.74 -2.10
N GLU A 4 11.54 -19.38 -3.28
CA GLU A 4 11.10 -18.16 -3.92
C GLU A 4 9.88 -18.36 -4.79
N VAL A 5 9.38 -19.58 -4.88
CA VAL A 5 8.16 -19.83 -5.62
C VAL A 5 7.02 -19.09 -4.95
N GLY A 6 6.31 -18.28 -5.72
CA GLY A 6 5.21 -17.49 -5.22
C GLY A 6 5.60 -16.11 -4.70
N LEU A 7 6.89 -15.83 -4.51
CA LEU A 7 7.32 -14.50 -4.09
C LEU A 7 7.38 -13.55 -5.28
N ILE A 8 6.95 -12.33 -5.05
CA ILE A 8 7.03 -11.28 -6.06
C ILE A 8 8.17 -10.33 -5.73
N THR A 9 8.62 -9.59 -6.73
CA THR A 9 9.66 -8.58 -6.53
C THR A 9 9.08 -7.30 -5.95
N LEU A 10 9.94 -6.43 -5.45
CA LEU A 10 9.52 -5.11 -5.00
C LEU A 10 8.80 -4.36 -6.11
N ALA A 11 9.30 -4.42 -7.34
CA ALA A 11 8.67 -3.74 -8.47
C ALA A 11 7.25 -4.27 -8.72
N GLN A 12 7.07 -5.58 -8.62
CA GLN A 12 5.75 -6.18 -8.78
C GLN A 12 4.81 -5.80 -7.64
N GLY A 13 5.31 -5.78 -6.40
CA GLY A 13 4.52 -5.35 -5.26
C GLY A 13 4.10 -3.89 -5.39
N ARG A 14 5.02 -3.04 -5.83
CA ARG A 14 4.73 -1.64 -6.08
C ARG A 14 3.66 -1.48 -7.16
N GLN A 15 3.69 -2.32 -8.20
CA GLN A 15 2.69 -2.29 -9.26
C GLN A 15 1.30 -2.64 -8.73
N VAL A 16 1.20 -3.59 -7.81
CA VAL A 16 -0.07 -3.94 -7.17
C VAL A 16 -0.66 -2.70 -6.49
N ALA A 17 0.16 -1.97 -5.74
CA ALA A 17 -0.30 -0.76 -5.05
C ALA A 17 -0.65 0.35 -6.05
N GLU A 18 0.15 0.52 -7.10
CA GLU A 18 -0.14 1.52 -8.13
C GLU A 18 -1.48 1.25 -8.81
N ASP A 19 -1.75 0.00 -9.12
CA ASP A 19 -3.03 -0.37 -9.75
C ASP A 19 -4.19 -0.05 -8.82
N ALA A 20 -4.02 -0.23 -7.51
CA ALA A 20 -5.05 0.11 -6.53
C ALA A 20 -5.32 1.61 -6.50
N VAL A 21 -4.26 2.43 -6.55
CA VAL A 21 -4.42 3.89 -6.61
C VAL A 21 -5.18 4.29 -7.87
N MET A 22 -4.81 3.71 -9.01
CA MET A 22 -5.44 4.07 -10.28
C MET A 22 -6.89 3.62 -10.39
N ARG A 23 -7.27 2.55 -9.70
CA ARG A 23 -8.67 2.13 -9.66
C ARG A 23 -9.59 3.16 -9.01
N ASP A 24 -9.05 3.95 -8.07
CA ASP A 24 -9.82 4.97 -7.37
C ASP A 24 -9.75 6.34 -8.07
N LYS A 25 -9.24 6.39 -9.28
CA LYS A 25 -9.01 7.65 -10.01
C LYS A 25 -10.27 8.49 -10.14
N ILE A 26 -11.43 7.86 -10.25
CA ILE A 26 -12.69 8.60 -10.35
C ILE A 26 -13.01 9.39 -9.07
N HIS A 27 -12.37 9.05 -7.96
CA HIS A 27 -12.56 9.74 -6.69
C HIS A 27 -11.58 10.89 -6.49
N TYR A 28 -10.73 11.18 -7.45
CA TYR A 28 -9.70 12.20 -7.32
C TYR A 28 -10.12 13.49 -7.99
N LYS A 29 -9.73 14.61 -7.37
CA LYS A 29 -9.99 15.92 -7.91
C LYS A 29 -9.10 16.21 -9.11
N ASN A 30 -7.84 15.73 -9.07
CA ASN A 30 -6.91 15.93 -10.17
C ASN A 30 -6.82 14.65 -10.99
N SER A 31 -6.98 14.78 -12.31
CA SER A 31 -7.02 13.63 -13.20
C SER A 31 -5.68 13.27 -13.82
N GLU A 32 -4.72 14.17 -13.78
CA GLU A 32 -3.38 13.92 -14.32
C GLU A 32 -2.45 13.55 -13.19
N LEU A 33 -2.01 12.28 -13.18
CA LEU A 33 -1.16 11.77 -12.13
C LEU A 33 0.19 11.38 -12.73
N GLU A 34 1.22 12.11 -12.33
CA GLU A 34 2.58 11.76 -12.76
C GLU A 34 3.10 10.55 -12.01
N GLN A 35 2.68 10.39 -10.76
CA GLN A 35 3.17 9.32 -9.91
C GLN A 35 2.07 8.91 -8.95
N ALA A 36 1.72 7.64 -8.94
CA ALA A 36 0.62 7.13 -8.12
C ALA A 36 1.00 7.00 -6.66
N LEU A 37 2.24 6.63 -6.37
CA LEU A 37 2.72 6.35 -5.00
C LEU A 37 3.86 7.29 -4.64
N GLU A 38 4.05 7.48 -3.33
CA GLU A 38 5.26 8.12 -2.83
C GLU A 38 6.47 7.24 -3.15
N ASP A 39 7.65 7.84 -3.24
CA ASP A 39 8.87 7.08 -3.44
C ASP A 39 9.21 6.23 -2.21
N ASP A 40 8.88 6.73 -1.03
CA ASP A 40 9.14 6.03 0.22
C ASP A 40 8.19 4.87 0.41
N PHE A 41 8.69 3.82 1.01
CA PHE A 41 7.87 2.68 1.41
C PHE A 41 8.49 2.04 2.65
N LEU A 42 7.74 1.16 3.29
CA LEU A 42 8.22 0.40 4.43
C LEU A 42 8.25 -1.07 4.07
N GLU A 43 9.15 -1.79 4.71
CA GLU A 43 9.31 -3.22 4.44
C GLU A 43 9.42 -4.00 5.74
N ALA A 44 8.75 -5.14 5.80
CA ALA A 44 8.88 -6.12 6.87
C ALA A 44 9.15 -7.49 6.25
N GLU A 45 9.19 -8.52 7.06
CA GLU A 45 9.55 -9.85 6.58
C GLU A 45 8.60 -10.36 5.49
N HIS A 46 7.30 -10.12 5.66
CA HIS A 46 6.29 -10.70 4.78
C HIS A 46 5.53 -9.70 3.93
N CYS A 47 5.81 -8.41 4.07
CA CYS A 47 5.06 -7.41 3.31
C CYS A 47 5.80 -6.09 3.19
N TRP A 48 5.26 -5.25 2.30
CA TRP A 48 5.63 -3.85 2.16
C TRP A 48 4.40 -2.99 2.47
N ILE A 49 4.63 -1.72 2.87
CA ILE A 49 3.57 -0.72 2.89
C ILE A 49 3.98 0.41 1.96
N PHE A 50 3.12 0.72 1.00
CA PHE A 50 3.29 1.83 0.06
C PHE A 50 2.27 2.91 0.38
N PHE A 51 2.58 4.15 -0.01
CA PHE A 51 1.73 5.30 0.30
C PHE A 51 1.27 5.97 -0.99
N ARG A 52 -0.03 6.33 -1.05
CA ARG A 52 -0.56 7.11 -2.16
C ARG A 52 0.16 8.46 -2.20
N ASN A 53 0.48 8.92 -3.40
CA ASN A 53 1.18 10.19 -3.58
C ASN A 53 0.36 11.31 -2.92
N ARG A 54 1.02 12.12 -2.10
CA ARG A 54 0.36 13.21 -1.36
C ARG A 54 -0.21 14.28 -2.26
N ASN A 55 0.24 14.37 -3.50
CA ASN A 55 -0.28 15.33 -4.46
C ASN A 55 -1.62 14.93 -5.06
N ILE A 56 -2.06 13.69 -4.80
CA ILE A 56 -3.37 13.23 -5.23
C ILE A 56 -4.40 13.78 -4.24
N VAL A 57 -5.36 14.56 -4.75
CA VAL A 57 -6.41 15.14 -3.93
C VAL A 57 -7.69 14.34 -4.11
N VAL A 58 -8.16 13.72 -3.03
CA VAL A 58 -9.39 12.94 -3.05
C VAL A 58 -10.57 13.89 -2.82
N LEU A 59 -11.63 13.70 -3.62
CA LEU A 59 -12.85 14.50 -3.47
C LEU A 59 -13.42 14.32 -2.06
N PRO A 60 -13.93 15.39 -1.41
CA PRO A 60 -14.40 15.30 -0.02
C PRO A 60 -15.51 14.28 0.20
N GLU A 61 -16.39 14.08 -0.79
CA GLU A 61 -17.47 13.11 -0.68
C GLU A 61 -16.98 11.67 -0.66
N ASN A 62 -15.73 11.43 -1.03
CA ASN A 62 -15.15 10.09 -1.02
C ASN A 62 -14.24 9.91 0.20
N TRP A 63 -14.78 10.19 1.38
CA TRP A 63 -14.00 10.13 2.62
C TRP A 63 -13.36 8.77 2.87
N PHE A 64 -14.01 7.70 2.43
CA PHE A 64 -13.47 6.36 2.60
C PHE A 64 -12.13 6.21 1.85
N THR A 65 -12.12 6.60 0.57
CA THR A 65 -10.90 6.59 -0.23
C THR A 65 -9.83 7.47 0.38
N LYS A 66 -10.24 8.65 0.89
CA LYS A 66 -9.31 9.58 1.52
C LYS A 66 -8.67 8.99 2.76
N SER A 67 -9.45 8.25 3.57
CA SER A 67 -8.96 7.69 4.82
C SER A 67 -7.97 6.52 4.61
N TYR A 68 -8.10 5.79 3.51
CA TYR A 68 -7.27 4.62 3.26
C TYR A 68 -6.23 4.93 2.19
N GLY A 69 -5.25 5.73 2.58
CA GLY A 69 -4.20 6.21 1.68
C GLY A 69 -2.91 5.39 1.68
N ALA A 70 -2.92 4.23 2.31
CA ALA A 70 -1.76 3.35 2.33
C ALA A 70 -2.16 1.94 1.91
N PHE A 71 -1.18 1.15 1.45
CA PHE A 71 -1.45 -0.15 0.86
C PHE A 71 -0.42 -1.16 1.36
N ALA A 72 -0.89 -2.18 2.07
CA ALA A 72 -0.05 -3.29 2.47
C ALA A 72 -0.08 -4.35 1.38
N VAL A 73 1.09 -4.71 0.87
CA VAL A 73 1.23 -5.72 -0.18
C VAL A 73 2.14 -6.81 0.35
N SER A 74 1.63 -8.04 0.39
CA SER A 74 2.45 -9.16 0.85
C SER A 74 3.49 -9.52 -0.20
N LYS A 75 4.53 -10.19 0.22
CA LYS A 75 5.58 -10.63 -0.71
C LYS A 75 5.14 -11.78 -1.61
N LYS A 76 3.90 -12.22 -1.44
CA LYS A 76 3.25 -13.19 -2.36
C LYS A 76 2.15 -12.55 -3.18
N GLY A 77 1.95 -11.23 -3.07
CA GLY A 77 1.02 -10.49 -3.90
C GLY A 77 -0.35 -10.22 -3.30
N ALA A 78 -0.61 -10.64 -2.05
CA ALA A 78 -1.86 -10.28 -1.38
C ALA A 78 -1.89 -8.79 -1.07
N PHE A 79 -3.06 -8.19 -0.98
CA PHE A 79 -3.21 -6.75 -0.93
C PHE A 79 -4.26 -6.35 0.10
N SER A 80 -4.00 -5.27 0.83
CA SER A 80 -4.95 -4.69 1.76
C SER A 80 -4.76 -3.18 1.82
N GLN A 81 -5.86 -2.43 1.73
CA GLN A 81 -5.81 -1.00 1.96
C GLN A 81 -5.81 -0.74 3.45
N ILE A 82 -5.02 0.21 3.88
CA ILE A 82 -4.91 0.54 5.31
C ILE A 82 -4.95 2.06 5.49
N THR A 83 -5.22 2.47 6.72
CA THR A 83 -5.19 3.89 7.10
C THR A 83 -3.74 4.39 7.04
N ALA A 84 -3.57 5.57 6.47
CA ALA A 84 -2.25 6.20 6.45
C ALA A 84 -2.01 6.89 7.79
N PHE A 85 -1.02 6.44 8.54
CA PHE A 85 -0.69 7.02 9.85
C PHE A 85 0.42 8.05 9.67
N GLU A 86 0.13 9.11 8.94
CA GLU A 86 1.17 10.05 8.52
C GLU A 86 1.85 10.75 9.67
N GLU A 87 1.11 11.01 10.75
CA GLU A 87 1.62 11.77 11.89
C GLU A 87 2.11 10.91 13.04
N ASP A 88 1.95 9.59 12.94
CA ASP A 88 2.35 8.69 14.03
C ASP A 88 3.20 7.56 13.48
N ARG A 89 4.51 7.83 13.44
CA ARG A 89 5.48 6.88 12.91
C ARG A 89 5.53 5.59 13.71
N ALA A 90 5.41 5.69 15.04
CA ALA A 90 5.46 4.51 15.89
C ALA A 90 4.26 3.60 15.64
N GLN A 91 3.08 4.19 15.48
CA GLN A 91 1.87 3.44 15.18
C GLN A 91 1.96 2.78 13.81
N LEU A 92 2.52 3.49 12.84
CA LEU A 92 2.71 2.95 11.49
C LEU A 92 3.64 1.74 11.50
N LEU A 93 4.76 1.84 12.23
CA LEU A 93 5.71 0.73 12.31
C LEU A 93 5.10 -0.47 13.04
N ALA A 94 4.30 -0.23 14.08
CA ALA A 94 3.59 -1.31 14.76
C ALA A 94 2.59 -1.97 13.82
N TYR A 95 1.90 -1.19 13.00
CA TYR A 95 0.94 -1.72 12.04
C TYR A 95 1.64 -2.54 10.96
N LEU A 96 2.80 -2.07 10.50
CA LEU A 96 3.62 -2.80 9.53
C LEU A 96 3.95 -4.21 10.06
N GLN A 97 4.39 -4.28 11.31
CA GLN A 97 4.73 -5.56 11.92
C GLN A 97 3.49 -6.45 12.05
N THR A 98 2.36 -5.88 12.44
CA THR A 98 1.10 -6.61 12.56
C THR A 98 0.67 -7.19 11.21
N MET A 99 0.75 -6.40 10.14
CA MET A 99 0.38 -6.85 8.81
C MET A 99 1.33 -7.93 8.31
N SER A 100 2.63 -7.79 8.60
CA SER A 100 3.60 -8.80 8.22
C SER A 100 3.29 -10.15 8.87
N GLU A 101 3.01 -10.15 10.16
CA GLU A 101 2.64 -11.37 10.88
C GLU A 101 1.34 -11.97 10.36
N TYR A 102 0.37 -11.11 10.04
CA TYR A 102 -0.90 -11.53 9.49
C TYR A 102 -0.71 -12.27 8.17
N PHE A 103 0.03 -11.69 7.24
CA PHE A 103 0.28 -12.32 5.96
C PHE A 103 1.10 -13.60 6.12
N GLY A 104 2.08 -13.59 7.01
CA GLY A 104 2.92 -14.77 7.26
C GLY A 104 2.10 -15.95 7.77
N ARG A 105 1.19 -15.71 8.73
CA ARG A 105 0.36 -16.77 9.29
C ARG A 105 -0.62 -17.34 8.28
N ARG A 106 -1.10 -16.50 7.36
CA ARG A 106 -2.06 -16.95 6.35
C ARG A 106 -1.39 -17.55 5.13
N GLY A 107 -0.07 -17.46 5.02
CA GLY A 107 0.64 -17.94 3.84
C GLY A 107 0.42 -17.06 2.61
N GLU A 108 0.07 -15.82 2.82
CA GLU A 108 -0.23 -14.88 1.74
C GLU A 108 0.94 -14.01 1.36
#